data_abde1c4bd90a2c181687e7dca4c7170b
#
_entry.id   abde1c4bd90a2c181687e7dca4c7170b
#
_cell.length_a   1.000
_cell.length_b   1.000
_cell.length_c   1.000
_cell.angle_alpha   90.00
_cell.angle_beta   90.00
_cell.angle_gamma   90.00
#
_symmetry.space_group_name_H-M   'P 1'
#
loop_
_entity.id
_entity.type
_entity.pdbx_description
1 polymer ?
#
loop_
_entity_poly.entity_id
_entity_poly.type
_entity_poly.pdbx_seq_one_letter_code
_entity_poly.pdbx_strand_id
1 'polypeptide(L)'
;MARPLRLEYEGAMYHITARGNERKKIFFMPDDYEKFKDYLKAAKQKYGIIIHSYVLMSNHYHLILETPDGNLSKVMHNINSSYSTYLNIRRKRSGHLFQGRYKAILV
;
A
#
# COMPACT_ATOMS: atom_id res chain seq x y z
N MET A 1 -9.14 -5.98 -20.55
CA MET A 1 -8.76 -4.57 -20.74
C MET A 1 -7.30 -4.37 -20.32
N ALA A 2 -6.53 -3.72 -21.17
CA ALA A 2 -5.15 -3.45 -20.86
C ALA A 2 -5.05 -2.40 -19.75
N ARG A 3 -4.10 -2.60 -18.83
CA ARG A 3 -3.82 -1.60 -17.80
C ARG A 3 -2.79 -0.60 -18.33
N PRO A 4 -2.88 0.67 -17.94
CA PRO A 4 -1.83 1.63 -18.27
C PRO A 4 -0.48 1.16 -17.73
N LEU A 5 0.56 1.40 -18.49
CA LEU A 5 1.91 1.13 -18.03
C LEU A 5 2.26 2.10 -16.91
N ARG A 6 2.89 1.58 -15.86
CA ARG A 6 3.43 2.40 -14.79
C ARG A 6 4.90 2.64 -15.06
N LEU A 7 5.32 3.88 -14.87
CA LEU A 7 6.74 4.20 -14.95
C LEU A 7 7.42 3.77 -13.66
N GLU A 8 8.34 2.82 -13.78
CA GLU A 8 9.11 2.36 -12.62
C GLU A 8 10.59 2.47 -12.99
N TYR A 9 11.30 3.34 -12.29
CA TYR A 9 12.72 3.52 -12.51
C TYR A 9 13.41 3.87 -11.20
N GLU A 10 14.73 3.68 -11.19
CA GLU A 10 15.53 3.95 -10.00
C GLU A 10 15.43 5.41 -9.60
N GLY A 11 15.17 5.64 -8.33
CA GLY A 11 15.06 6.99 -7.78
C GLY A 11 13.72 7.67 -8.02
N ALA A 12 12.73 6.98 -8.58
CA ALA A 12 11.40 7.56 -8.79
C ALA A 12 10.70 7.81 -7.46
N MET A 13 10.01 8.94 -7.36
CA MET A 13 9.20 9.29 -6.20
C MET A 13 7.73 9.34 -6.59
N TYR A 14 6.87 8.78 -5.74
CA TYR A 14 5.44 8.64 -6.06
C TYR A 14 4.56 9.10 -4.92
N HIS A 15 3.41 9.63 -5.30
CA HIS A 15 2.25 9.74 -4.41
C HIS A 15 1.36 8.51 -4.69
N ILE A 16 1.23 7.66 -3.68
CA ILE A 16 0.47 6.41 -3.77
C ILE A 16 -0.84 6.58 -3.02
N THR A 17 -1.93 6.09 -3.63
CA THR A 17 -3.23 6.02 -2.97
C THR A 17 -3.83 4.64 -3.18
N ALA A 18 -4.41 4.07 -2.13
CA ALA A 18 -5.18 2.83 -2.22
C ALA A 18 -6.44 2.98 -1.38
N ARG A 19 -7.54 2.45 -1.87
CA ARG A 19 -8.86 2.62 -1.26
C ARG A 19 -9.51 1.27 -1.04
N GLY A 20 -10.31 1.17 0.03
CA GLY A 20 -11.11 -0.02 0.32
C GLY A 20 -12.12 -0.31 -0.76
N ASN A 21 -12.36 -1.60 -1.02
CA ASN A 21 -13.37 -2.06 -1.96
C ASN A 21 -14.74 -1.55 -1.51
N GLU A 22 -15.51 -1.01 -2.45
CA GLU A 22 -16.82 -0.39 -2.18
C GLU A 22 -16.73 0.74 -1.14
N ARG A 23 -15.56 1.38 -1.02
CA ARG A 23 -15.28 2.44 -0.04
C ARG A 23 -15.45 1.99 1.41
N LYS A 24 -15.41 0.68 1.66
CA LYS A 24 -15.48 0.13 3.01
C LYS A 24 -14.20 0.41 3.78
N LYS A 25 -14.30 0.40 5.10
CA LYS A 25 -13.15 0.62 5.95
C LYS A 25 -12.06 -0.43 5.70
N ILE A 26 -10.81 0.00 5.77
CA ILE A 26 -9.65 -0.87 5.77
C ILE A 26 -8.92 -0.84 7.11
N PHE A 27 -9.24 0.13 7.96
CA PHE A 27 -8.73 0.21 9.33
C PHE A 27 -9.93 0.31 10.27
N PHE A 28 -10.01 -0.60 11.23
CA PHE A 28 -11.15 -0.67 12.15
C PHE A 28 -10.75 -0.33 13.58
N MET A 29 -9.52 -0.64 13.97
CA MET A 29 -9.02 -0.50 15.32
C MET A 29 -7.62 0.10 15.31
N PRO A 30 -7.16 0.70 16.44
CA PRO A 30 -5.80 1.22 16.51
C PRO A 30 -4.72 0.20 16.12
N ASP A 31 -4.92 -1.07 16.46
CA ASP A 31 -3.98 -2.15 16.11
C ASP A 31 -3.82 -2.31 14.59
N ASP A 32 -4.87 -2.03 13.83
CA ASP A 32 -4.82 -2.15 12.36
C ASP A 32 -3.87 -1.11 11.78
N TYR A 33 -3.92 0.12 12.29
CA TYR A 33 -2.99 1.17 11.86
C TYR A 33 -1.55 0.81 12.21
N GLU A 34 -1.33 0.30 13.41
CA GLU A 34 0.00 -0.10 13.84
C GLU A 34 0.54 -1.25 12.99
N LYS A 35 -0.31 -2.22 12.65
CA LYS A 35 0.08 -3.34 11.81
C LYS A 35 0.48 -2.89 10.41
N PHE A 36 -0.28 -1.96 9.84
CA PHE A 36 0.05 -1.40 8.53
C PHE A 36 1.42 -0.69 8.57
N LYS A 37 1.68 0.07 9.62
CA LYS A 37 2.97 0.73 9.81
C LYS A 37 4.11 -0.28 9.94
N ASP A 38 3.87 -1.42 10.58
CA ASP A 38 4.86 -2.50 10.67
C ASP A 38 5.19 -3.04 9.29
N TYR A 39 4.19 -3.20 8.42
CA TYR A 39 4.42 -3.64 7.04
C TYR A 39 5.18 -2.60 6.23
N LEU A 40 4.91 -1.31 6.44
CA LEU A 40 5.70 -0.24 5.81
C LEU A 40 7.16 -0.32 6.22
N LYS A 41 7.40 -0.52 7.51
CA LYS A 41 8.75 -0.64 8.05
C LYS A 41 9.48 -1.86 7.49
N ALA A 42 8.79 -3.00 7.42
CA ALA A 42 9.34 -4.22 6.86
C ALA A 42 9.68 -4.04 5.37
N ALA A 43 8.81 -3.39 4.61
CA ALA A 43 9.06 -3.11 3.20
C ALA A 43 10.26 -2.19 3.01
N LYS A 44 10.42 -1.20 3.89
CA LYS A 44 11.58 -0.30 3.87
C LYS A 44 12.87 -1.10 4.04
N GLN A 45 12.90 -2.03 4.97
CA GLN A 45 14.07 -2.86 5.22
C GLN A 45 14.34 -3.84 4.07
N LYS A 46 13.29 -4.46 3.54
CA LYS A 46 13.42 -5.49 2.51
C LYS A 46 13.74 -4.93 1.14
N TYR A 47 13.11 -3.82 0.77
CA TYR A 47 13.18 -3.28 -0.59
C TYR A 47 14.01 -1.99 -0.71
N GLY A 48 14.48 -1.46 0.40
CA GLY A 48 15.29 -0.24 0.38
C GLY A 48 14.53 1.02 0.00
N ILE A 49 13.21 1.03 0.17
CA ILE A 49 12.41 2.21 -0.14
C ILE A 49 12.60 3.30 0.90
N ILE A 50 12.29 4.53 0.52
CA ILE A 50 12.30 5.68 1.42
C ILE A 50 10.88 6.18 1.53
N ILE A 51 10.33 6.18 2.75
CA ILE A 51 8.97 6.68 3.00
C ILE A 51 9.10 8.10 3.54
N HIS A 52 8.64 9.06 2.75
CA HIS A 52 8.71 10.48 3.12
C HIS A 52 7.55 10.90 4.01
N SER A 53 6.35 10.39 3.73
CA SER A 53 5.19 10.68 4.56
C SER A 53 4.09 9.67 4.28
N TYR A 54 3.12 9.62 5.19
CA TYR A 54 1.93 8.78 4.99
C TYR A 54 0.75 9.38 5.75
N VAL A 55 -0.44 9.11 5.23
CA VAL A 55 -1.71 9.45 5.90
C VAL A 55 -2.61 8.21 5.82
N LEU A 56 -3.05 7.72 6.96
CA LEU A 56 -3.89 6.52 7.05
C LEU A 56 -5.29 6.95 7.46
N MET A 57 -6.22 6.88 6.51
CA MET A 57 -7.63 7.19 6.74
C MET A 57 -8.41 5.89 6.92
N SER A 58 -9.63 5.95 7.47
CA SER A 58 -10.38 4.73 7.78
C SER A 58 -10.62 3.83 6.56
N ASN A 59 -10.78 4.39 5.37
CA ASN A 59 -11.10 3.61 4.17
C ASN A 59 -10.09 3.79 3.02
N HIS A 60 -8.98 4.47 3.24
CA HIS A 60 -7.93 4.63 2.24
C HIS A 60 -6.64 5.11 2.91
N TYR A 61 -5.54 5.07 2.16
CA TYR A 61 -4.29 5.63 2.64
C TYR A 61 -3.56 6.36 1.53
N HIS A 62 -2.68 7.28 1.93
CA HIS A 62 -1.77 7.99 1.05
C HIS A 62 -0.35 7.74 1.52
N LEU A 63 0.56 7.52 0.57
CA LEU A 63 1.99 7.42 0.85
C LEU A 63 2.75 8.32 -0.11
N ILE A 64 3.82 8.93 0.38
CA ILE A 64 4.83 9.55 -0.47
C ILE A 64 6.08 8.71 -0.27
N LEU A 65 6.49 7.99 -1.30
CA LEU A 65 7.65 7.11 -1.20
C LEU A 65 8.54 7.20 -2.43
N GLU A 66 9.77 6.84 -2.22
CA GLU A 66 10.80 6.84 -3.26
C GLU A 66 11.32 5.41 -3.39
N THR A 67 11.55 4.97 -4.63
CA THR A 67 12.07 3.63 -4.92
C THR A 67 13.47 3.73 -5.53
N PRO A 68 14.53 3.73 -4.70
CA PRO A 68 15.88 3.78 -5.24
C PRO A 68 16.19 2.66 -6.22
N ASP A 69 15.58 1.49 -6.03
CA ASP A 69 15.82 0.30 -6.88
C ASP A 69 14.75 0.11 -7.96
N GLY A 70 13.84 1.06 -8.14
CA GLY A 70 12.85 0.99 -9.20
C GLY A 70 11.88 -0.18 -9.09
N ASN A 71 11.51 -0.58 -7.87
CA ASN A 71 10.76 -1.81 -7.60
C ASN A 71 9.35 -1.56 -7.03
N LEU A 72 8.68 -0.50 -7.48
CA LEU A 72 7.39 -0.08 -6.93
C LEU A 72 6.34 -1.19 -6.90
N SER A 73 6.16 -1.92 -7.99
CA SER A 73 5.14 -2.97 -8.07
C SER A 73 5.35 -4.06 -7.03
N LYS A 74 6.60 -4.49 -6.83
CA LYS A 74 6.93 -5.49 -5.80
C LYS A 74 6.62 -4.97 -4.41
N VAL A 75 7.00 -3.73 -4.13
CA VAL A 75 6.78 -3.08 -2.84
C VAL A 75 5.29 -3.01 -2.53
N MET A 76 4.51 -2.48 -3.46
CA MET A 76 3.07 -2.29 -3.24
C MET A 76 2.32 -3.61 -3.16
N HIS A 77 2.71 -4.59 -3.96
CA HIS A 77 2.12 -5.93 -3.87
C HIS A 77 2.37 -6.52 -2.46
N ASN A 78 3.59 -6.40 -1.96
CA ASN A 78 3.95 -6.92 -0.64
C ASN A 78 3.14 -6.23 0.47
N ILE A 79 3.10 -4.90 0.48
CA ILE A 79 2.40 -4.14 1.52
C ILE A 79 0.89 -4.46 1.50
N ASN A 80 0.27 -4.36 0.34
CA ASN A 80 -1.18 -4.53 0.24
C ASN A 80 -1.62 -5.97 0.47
N SER A 81 -0.88 -6.97 -0.03
CA SER A 81 -1.23 -8.37 0.21
C SER A 81 -1.02 -8.76 1.67
N SER A 82 0.06 -8.31 2.29
CA SER A 82 0.33 -8.59 3.70
C SER A 82 -0.77 -8.03 4.60
N TYR A 83 -1.13 -6.77 4.36
CA TYR A 83 -2.17 -6.14 5.15
C TYR A 83 -3.54 -6.78 4.91
N SER A 84 -3.87 -7.10 3.65
CA SER A 84 -5.14 -7.76 3.31
C SER A 84 -5.26 -9.11 4.00
N THR A 85 -4.19 -9.90 4.00
CA THR A 85 -4.16 -11.20 4.67
C THR A 85 -4.38 -11.03 6.18
N TYR A 86 -3.66 -10.10 6.79
CA TYR A 86 -3.81 -9.80 8.21
C TYR A 86 -5.26 -9.46 8.56
N LEU A 87 -5.86 -8.52 7.83
CA LEU A 87 -7.20 -8.05 8.14
C LEU A 87 -8.26 -9.11 7.88
N ASN A 88 -8.13 -9.86 6.79
CA ASN A 88 -9.07 -10.94 6.48
C ASN A 88 -9.07 -12.01 7.57
N ILE A 89 -7.91 -12.37 8.09
CA ILE A 89 -7.80 -13.32 9.19
C ILE A 89 -8.42 -12.74 10.46
N ARG A 90 -8.04 -11.52 10.81
CA ARG A 90 -8.49 -10.87 12.04
C ARG A 90 -10.00 -10.70 12.08
N ARG A 91 -10.61 -10.36 10.95
CA ARG A 91 -12.05 -10.09 10.88
C ARG A 91 -12.84 -11.24 10.28
N LYS A 92 -12.22 -12.38 10.07
CA LYS A 92 -12.86 -13.59 9.54
C LYS A 92 -13.62 -13.30 8.25
N ARG A 93 -12.97 -12.58 7.34
CA ARG A 93 -13.55 -12.21 6.05
C ARG A 93 -12.70 -12.77 4.92
N SER A 94 -13.25 -12.74 3.71
CA SER A 94 -12.53 -13.19 2.50
C SER A 94 -12.75 -12.17 1.39
N GLY A 95 -12.00 -12.32 0.30
CA GLY A 95 -12.13 -11.47 -0.87
C GLY A 95 -11.22 -10.25 -0.83
N HIS A 96 -11.48 -9.33 -1.76
CA HIS A 96 -10.63 -8.16 -1.95
C HIS A 96 -10.87 -7.11 -0.88
N LEU A 97 -9.80 -6.72 -0.21
CA LEU A 97 -9.84 -5.60 0.72
C LEU A 97 -9.77 -4.27 -0.04
N PHE A 98 -8.86 -4.18 -1.01
CA PHE A 98 -8.65 -2.95 -1.77
C PHE A 98 -9.40 -3.00 -3.10
N GLN A 99 -9.90 -1.85 -3.54
CA GLN A 99 -10.57 -1.72 -4.82
C GLN A 99 -9.53 -1.61 -5.93
N GLY A 100 -9.38 -2.68 -6.71
CA GLY A 100 -8.46 -2.70 -7.84
C GLY A 100 -7.02 -2.46 -7.43
N ARG A 101 -6.27 -1.81 -8.33
CA ARG A 101 -4.87 -1.49 -8.10
C ARG A 101 -4.73 -0.16 -7.36
N TYR A 102 -3.60 -0.03 -6.65
CA TYR A 102 -3.23 1.26 -6.10
C TYR A 102 -3.02 2.27 -7.22
N LYS A 103 -3.21 3.54 -6.91
CA LYS A 103 -2.92 4.64 -7.84
C LYS A 103 -1.54 5.20 -7.49
N ALA A 104 -0.69 5.38 -8.50
CA ALA A 104 0.64 5.95 -8.32
C ALA A 104 0.83 7.12 -9.29
N ILE A 105 1.19 8.27 -8.74
CA ILE A 105 1.45 9.48 -9.51
C ILE A 105 2.88 9.90 -9.23
N LEU A 106 3.67 10.08 -10.28
CA LEU A 106 5.04 10.60 -10.13
C LEU A 106 5.00 12.02 -9.58
N VAL A 107 5.87 12.27 -8.63
CA VAL A 107 6.01 13.58 -8.01
C VAL A 107 7.04 14.41 -8.78
#